data_c27be467d011fa82075af64a914e794e
#
_entry.id   c27be467d011fa82075af64a914e794e
#
_cell.length_a   1.000
_cell.length_b   1.000
_cell.length_c   1.000
_cell.angle_alpha   90.00
_cell.angle_beta   90.00
_cell.angle_gamma   90.00
#
_symmetry.space_group_name_H-M   'P 1'
#
loop_
_entity.id
_entity.type
_entity.pdbx_description
1 polymer ?
#
loop_
_entity_poly.entity_id
_entity_poly.type
_entity_poly.pdbx_seq_one_letter_code
_entity_poly.pdbx_strand_id
1 'polypeptide(L)'
;MSAPTITRHVTSDTPRVMVVDGSKVVRRLIEQLLIKDVPGVTVLSCESGAEAKQVLQDGVVDLVTMALRLPDMDGMELAHYIREHAPQAYIPIIAVSGDVQERLVQRSFTDDITDYFDKSLGFGALSAFIRGYIRPDTSGGGEVLYVEDSRVVAMATRRMMEKHGLTVIHVSSVEDGLAHLETAKARGKVPGPDIILTDVYLKGGMTGHDLLDQVRGQFGYTKAQMPILVMTGDDNPANQSALLRAGANDLVEKPIEERLLITKLVFQLRTGRLMRDRVAGTASAT
;
A
#
# COMPACT_ATOMS: atom_id res chain seq x y z
N MET A 1 19.83 6.11 24.69
CA MET A 1 18.56 5.46 25.08
C MET A 1 17.66 5.61 23.86
N SER A 2 17.48 4.53 23.07
CA SER A 2 16.59 4.55 21.90
C SER A 2 15.15 4.69 22.40
N ALA A 3 14.43 5.68 21.85
CA ALA A 3 12.99 5.79 22.11
C ALA A 3 12.28 4.50 21.64
N PRO A 4 11.26 4.02 22.36
CA PRO A 4 10.54 2.83 21.94
C PRO A 4 9.91 3.09 20.58
N THR A 5 10.21 2.24 19.61
CA THR A 5 9.55 2.26 18.31
C THR A 5 8.07 1.91 18.51
N ILE A 6 7.21 2.91 18.49
CA ILE A 6 5.77 2.71 18.64
C ILE A 6 5.23 2.24 17.29
N THR A 7 5.05 0.95 17.14
CA THR A 7 4.43 0.35 15.96
C THR A 7 2.91 0.53 16.06
N ARG A 8 2.35 1.48 15.33
CA ARG A 8 0.91 1.69 15.22
C ARG A 8 0.47 1.46 13.77
N HIS A 9 -0.66 0.80 13.57
CA HIS A 9 -1.15 0.39 12.25
C HIS A 9 -2.48 1.04 11.91
N VAL A 10 -2.76 1.15 10.63
CA VAL A 10 -4.02 1.69 10.06
C VAL A 10 -5.27 0.96 10.58
N THR A 11 -5.13 -0.29 11.03
CA THR A 11 -6.20 -1.08 11.66
C THR A 11 -6.38 -0.82 13.15
N SER A 12 -5.87 0.28 13.68
CA SER A 12 -6.06 0.68 15.08
C SER A 12 -7.54 0.90 15.41
N ASP A 13 -7.95 0.51 16.63
CA ASP A 13 -9.31 0.77 17.13
C ASP A 13 -9.60 2.28 17.29
N THR A 14 -8.55 3.10 17.41
CA THR A 14 -8.61 4.56 17.49
C THR A 14 -7.70 5.17 16.43
N PRO A 15 -8.06 5.12 15.15
CA PRO A 15 -7.19 5.58 14.06
C PRO A 15 -6.96 7.09 14.12
N ARG A 16 -5.73 7.51 13.83
CA ARG A 16 -5.34 8.92 13.74
C ARG A 16 -5.12 9.29 12.29
N VAL A 17 -6.01 10.10 11.75
CA VAL A 17 -5.97 10.54 10.33
C VAL A 17 -5.52 11.99 10.27
N MET A 18 -4.41 12.23 9.57
CA MET A 18 -3.96 13.59 9.29
C MET A 18 -4.62 14.10 8.00
N VAL A 19 -5.19 15.31 8.08
CA VAL A 19 -5.81 16.00 6.94
C VAL A 19 -5.06 17.28 6.67
N VAL A 20 -4.34 17.34 5.55
CA VAL A 20 -3.51 18.49 5.16
C VAL A 20 -4.11 19.19 3.95
N ASP A 21 -4.69 20.38 4.15
CA ASP A 21 -5.28 21.20 3.07
C ASP A 21 -5.27 22.68 3.51
N GLY A 22 -4.88 23.61 2.66
CA GLY A 22 -4.89 25.03 2.97
C GLY A 22 -6.28 25.61 3.25
N SER A 23 -7.34 24.96 2.74
CA SER A 23 -8.71 25.41 2.93
C SER A 23 -9.31 24.91 4.24
N LYS A 24 -9.59 25.82 5.16
CA LYS A 24 -10.28 25.53 6.43
C LYS A 24 -11.66 24.87 6.21
N VAL A 25 -12.35 25.23 5.13
CA VAL A 25 -13.67 24.66 4.81
C VAL A 25 -13.53 23.18 4.42
N VAL A 26 -12.55 22.88 3.58
CA VAL A 26 -12.24 21.51 3.14
C VAL A 26 -11.85 20.63 4.34
N ARG A 27 -10.93 21.11 5.17
CA ARG A 27 -10.51 20.37 6.38
C ARG A 27 -11.67 20.05 7.29
N ARG A 28 -12.56 21.03 7.58
CA ARG A 28 -13.75 20.81 8.42
C ARG A 28 -14.72 19.82 7.83
N LEU A 29 -14.96 19.87 6.52
CA LEU A 29 -15.86 18.92 5.86
C LEU A 29 -15.32 17.49 5.95
N ILE A 30 -14.04 17.30 5.67
CA ILE A 30 -13.41 15.96 5.78
C ILE A 30 -13.45 15.49 7.23
N GLU A 31 -13.11 16.33 8.20
CA GLU A 31 -13.16 16.02 9.63
C GLU A 31 -14.56 15.56 10.08
N GLN A 32 -15.60 16.33 9.76
CA GLN A 32 -16.98 15.99 10.13
C GLN A 32 -17.43 14.65 9.54
N LEU A 33 -17.08 14.39 8.28
CA LEU A 33 -17.42 13.12 7.62
C LEU A 33 -16.65 11.94 8.24
N LEU A 34 -15.35 12.11 8.52
CA LEU A 34 -14.56 11.07 9.15
C LEU A 34 -15.05 10.74 10.57
N ILE A 35 -15.35 11.75 11.38
CA ILE A 35 -15.91 11.54 12.74
C ILE A 35 -17.25 10.78 12.67
N LYS A 36 -18.08 11.08 11.66
CA LYS A 36 -19.36 10.41 11.45
C LYS A 36 -19.20 8.95 10.99
N ASP A 37 -18.29 8.72 10.02
CA ASP A 37 -18.22 7.45 9.29
C ASP A 37 -17.20 6.47 9.88
N VAL A 38 -16.27 6.94 10.73
CA VAL A 38 -15.19 6.15 11.33
C VAL A 38 -15.24 6.29 12.85
N PRO A 39 -15.93 5.40 13.57
CA PRO A 39 -15.98 5.45 15.04
C PRO A 39 -14.59 5.43 15.68
N GLY A 40 -14.36 6.33 16.64
CA GLY A 40 -13.08 6.42 17.37
C GLY A 40 -11.94 7.10 16.61
N VAL A 41 -12.17 7.67 15.42
CA VAL A 41 -11.16 8.40 14.68
C VAL A 41 -10.73 9.68 15.41
N THR A 42 -9.43 9.94 15.43
CA THR A 42 -8.86 11.25 15.77
C THR A 42 -8.39 11.92 14.50
N VAL A 43 -8.93 13.08 14.18
CA VAL A 43 -8.52 13.85 13.00
C VAL A 43 -7.50 14.91 13.40
N LEU A 44 -6.34 14.89 12.75
CA LEU A 44 -5.27 15.86 12.91
C LEU A 44 -5.33 16.83 11.72
N SER A 45 -5.88 18.03 11.94
CA SER A 45 -6.14 19.00 10.87
C SER A 45 -4.95 19.94 10.74
N CYS A 46 -4.27 19.92 9.59
CA CYS A 46 -3.09 20.76 9.30
C CYS A 46 -3.39 21.68 8.10
N GLU A 47 -3.08 22.97 8.23
CA GLU A 47 -3.32 23.95 7.16
C GLU A 47 -2.14 24.09 6.20
N SER A 48 -0.97 23.57 6.60
CA SER A 48 0.27 23.69 5.85
C SER A 48 1.14 22.46 5.98
N GLY A 49 2.14 22.32 5.11
CA GLY A 49 3.14 21.26 5.21
C GLY A 49 4.02 21.41 6.44
N ALA A 50 4.32 22.64 6.86
CA ALA A 50 5.09 22.89 8.08
C ALA A 50 4.36 22.40 9.33
N GLU A 51 3.05 22.65 9.45
CA GLU A 51 2.23 22.13 10.54
C GLU A 51 2.16 20.59 10.52
N ALA A 52 1.99 19.99 9.32
CA ALA A 52 2.01 18.56 9.17
C ALA A 52 3.33 17.92 9.61
N LYS A 53 4.48 18.53 9.26
CA LYS A 53 5.80 18.08 9.71
C LYS A 53 5.93 18.12 11.23
N GLN A 54 5.40 19.14 11.88
CA GLN A 54 5.40 19.25 13.34
C GLN A 54 4.54 18.18 14.00
N VAL A 55 3.31 17.95 13.51
CA VAL A 55 2.40 16.91 14.02
C VAL A 55 3.01 15.52 13.90
N LEU A 56 3.79 15.25 12.85
CA LEU A 56 4.50 13.98 12.68
C LEU A 56 5.61 13.76 13.73
N GLN A 57 6.22 14.84 14.24
CA GLN A 57 7.21 14.74 15.32
C GLN A 57 6.54 14.46 16.67
N ASP A 58 5.31 14.94 16.87
CA ASP A 58 4.57 14.84 18.13
C ASP A 58 3.86 13.49 18.32
N GLY A 59 3.79 12.64 17.30
CA GLY A 59 3.14 11.35 17.44
C GLY A 59 2.88 10.58 16.15
N VAL A 60 2.25 9.43 16.35
CA VAL A 60 1.97 8.45 15.32
C VAL A 60 0.74 8.83 14.53
N VAL A 61 0.78 8.70 13.21
CA VAL A 61 -0.32 8.94 12.27
C VAL A 61 -0.60 7.65 11.49
N ASP A 62 -1.85 7.25 11.39
CA ASP A 62 -2.23 5.99 10.74
C ASP A 62 -2.52 6.16 9.24
N LEU A 63 -2.89 7.38 8.82
CA LEU A 63 -3.16 7.73 7.42
C LEU A 63 -3.04 9.24 7.22
N VAL A 64 -2.51 9.65 6.07
CA VAL A 64 -2.45 11.04 5.65
C VAL A 64 -3.31 11.25 4.41
N THR A 65 -4.20 12.25 4.44
CA THR A 65 -4.78 12.84 3.24
C THR A 65 -4.21 14.22 3.04
N MET A 66 -3.84 14.56 1.82
CA MET A 66 -3.20 15.85 1.56
C MET A 66 -3.59 16.44 0.21
N ALA A 67 -3.71 17.76 0.17
CA ALA A 67 -3.81 18.48 -1.09
C ALA A 67 -2.44 18.48 -1.80
N LEU A 68 -2.44 18.42 -3.11
CA LEU A 68 -1.20 18.51 -3.91
C LEU A 68 -0.58 19.92 -3.90
N ARG A 69 -1.39 20.94 -3.67
CA ARG A 69 -0.93 22.34 -3.51
C ARG A 69 -1.23 22.80 -2.10
N LEU A 70 -0.20 23.01 -1.30
CA LEU A 70 -0.27 23.57 0.03
C LEU A 70 0.18 25.02 0.00
N PRO A 71 -0.16 25.85 1.02
CA PRO A 71 0.21 27.26 1.05
C PRO A 71 1.72 27.51 1.06
N ASP A 72 2.49 26.59 1.62
CA ASP A 72 3.92 26.72 1.92
C ASP A 72 4.82 25.76 1.14
N MET A 73 4.27 24.70 0.53
CA MET A 73 5.04 23.71 -0.25
C MET A 73 4.18 22.91 -1.21
N ASP A 74 4.81 22.16 -2.12
CA ASP A 74 4.13 21.15 -2.92
C ASP A 74 3.81 19.92 -2.05
N GLY A 75 2.61 19.34 -2.23
CA GLY A 75 2.21 18.14 -1.52
C GLY A 75 3.12 16.94 -1.79
N MET A 76 3.72 16.84 -2.98
CA MET A 76 4.68 15.80 -3.31
C MET A 76 5.95 15.90 -2.45
N GLU A 77 6.41 17.14 -2.18
CA GLU A 77 7.53 17.40 -1.28
C GLU A 77 7.19 16.96 0.16
N LEU A 78 5.97 17.23 0.61
CA LEU A 78 5.52 16.74 1.92
C LEU A 78 5.45 15.21 1.96
N ALA A 79 4.96 14.56 0.91
CA ALA A 79 4.91 13.10 0.84
C ALA A 79 6.30 12.48 0.93
N HIS A 80 7.26 13.03 0.20
CA HIS A 80 8.66 12.61 0.26
C HIS A 80 9.23 12.77 1.68
N TYR A 81 9.01 13.94 2.30
CA TYR A 81 9.42 14.18 3.70
C TYR A 81 8.84 13.14 4.66
N ILE A 82 7.54 12.78 4.51
CA ILE A 82 6.89 11.77 5.34
C ILE A 82 7.56 10.41 5.18
N ARG A 83 7.93 10.01 3.96
CA ARG A 83 8.63 8.74 3.70
C ARG A 83 10.00 8.67 4.37
N GLU A 84 10.72 9.78 4.40
CA GLU A 84 12.07 9.82 4.95
C GLU A 84 12.10 9.97 6.48
N HIS A 85 11.12 10.67 7.07
CA HIS A 85 11.22 11.14 8.46
C HIS A 85 10.14 10.61 9.39
N ALA A 86 9.08 9.98 8.87
CA ALA A 86 8.04 9.46 9.73
C ALA A 86 8.58 8.30 10.60
N PRO A 87 8.26 8.29 11.91
CA PRO A 87 8.72 7.24 12.82
C PRO A 87 8.11 5.85 12.51
N GLN A 88 7.20 5.81 11.53
CA GLN A 88 6.50 4.61 11.12
C GLN A 88 6.96 4.19 9.73
N ALA A 89 7.30 2.92 9.57
CA ALA A 89 7.79 2.34 8.33
C ALA A 89 6.82 2.54 7.13
N TYR A 90 5.52 2.70 7.40
CA TYR A 90 4.54 2.88 6.35
C TYR A 90 3.29 3.63 6.84
N ILE A 91 3.05 4.79 6.25
CA ILE A 91 1.81 5.55 6.41
C ILE A 91 1.15 5.65 5.02
N PRO A 92 -0.11 5.20 4.83
CA PRO A 92 -0.84 5.49 3.60
C PRO A 92 -0.95 7.00 3.39
N ILE A 93 -0.52 7.48 2.23
CA ILE A 93 -0.62 8.87 1.82
C ILE A 93 -1.57 8.96 0.64
N ILE A 94 -2.69 9.64 0.82
CA ILE A 94 -3.72 9.83 -0.20
C ILE A 94 -3.64 11.29 -0.67
N ALA A 95 -3.26 11.50 -1.92
CA ALA A 95 -3.32 12.81 -2.54
C ALA A 95 -4.75 13.12 -2.99
N VAL A 96 -5.31 14.24 -2.55
CA VAL A 96 -6.67 14.68 -2.85
C VAL A 96 -6.62 15.91 -3.74
N SER A 97 -6.97 15.78 -5.03
CA SER A 97 -6.84 16.84 -6.02
C SER A 97 -7.99 16.85 -7.02
N GLY A 98 -8.29 18.02 -7.59
CA GLY A 98 -9.16 18.13 -8.77
C GLY A 98 -8.43 17.81 -10.08
N ASP A 99 -7.09 17.76 -10.08
CA ASP A 99 -6.25 17.61 -11.28
C ASP A 99 -5.68 16.18 -11.42
N VAL A 100 -6.30 15.20 -10.74
CA VAL A 100 -5.79 13.80 -10.72
C VAL A 100 -5.69 13.22 -12.14
N GLN A 101 -6.68 13.45 -12.98
CA GLN A 101 -6.74 12.94 -14.36
C GLN A 101 -5.58 13.46 -15.20
N GLU A 102 -5.26 14.74 -15.10
CA GLU A 102 -4.18 15.37 -15.86
C GLU A 102 -2.81 14.84 -15.44
N ARG A 103 -2.60 14.67 -14.14
CA ARG A 103 -1.35 14.11 -13.59
C ARG A 103 -1.19 12.62 -13.88
N LEU A 104 -2.28 11.85 -13.93
CA LEU A 104 -2.27 10.45 -14.37
C LEU A 104 -1.77 10.32 -15.81
N VAL A 105 -2.24 11.21 -16.69
CA VAL A 105 -1.82 11.24 -18.10
C VAL A 105 -0.34 11.63 -18.23
N GLN A 106 0.13 12.56 -17.40
CA GLN A 106 1.52 13.04 -17.44
C GLN A 106 2.53 12.10 -16.74
N ARG A 107 2.09 10.99 -16.14
CA ARG A 107 2.93 10.05 -15.36
C ARG A 107 3.78 10.76 -14.28
N SER A 108 3.30 11.84 -13.71
CA SER A 108 3.99 12.65 -12.71
C SER A 108 3.76 12.14 -11.27
N PHE A 109 3.56 10.84 -11.11
CA PHE A 109 3.36 10.21 -9.80
C PHE A 109 4.69 9.69 -9.26
N THR A 110 4.94 9.96 -7.98
CA THR A 110 6.08 9.39 -7.27
C THR A 110 5.63 8.17 -6.46
N ASP A 111 6.58 7.31 -6.12
CA ASP A 111 6.35 6.15 -5.25
C ASP A 111 6.01 6.57 -3.79
N ASP A 112 6.12 7.87 -3.46
CA ASP A 112 5.82 8.41 -2.15
C ASP A 112 4.32 8.47 -1.85
N ILE A 113 3.49 8.63 -2.89
CA ILE A 113 2.02 8.66 -2.76
C ILE A 113 1.46 7.23 -2.86
N THR A 114 0.66 6.88 -1.88
CA THR A 114 -0.01 5.58 -1.84
C THR A 114 -1.18 5.50 -2.82
N ASP A 115 -2.01 6.54 -2.86
CA ASP A 115 -3.19 6.59 -3.74
C ASP A 115 -3.62 8.03 -4.01
N TYR A 116 -4.49 8.19 -5.01
CA TYR A 116 -5.01 9.48 -5.44
C TYR A 116 -6.53 9.47 -5.40
N PHE A 117 -7.09 10.56 -4.88
CA PHE A 117 -8.52 10.75 -4.84
C PHE A 117 -8.93 12.03 -5.63
N ASP A 118 -9.87 11.88 -6.55
CA ASP A 118 -10.42 13.00 -7.32
C ASP A 118 -11.48 13.73 -6.49
N LYS A 119 -11.25 15.02 -6.20
CA LYS A 119 -12.19 15.88 -5.46
C LYS A 119 -13.57 15.99 -6.13
N SER A 120 -13.66 15.79 -7.44
CA SER A 120 -14.92 15.84 -8.19
C SER A 120 -15.91 14.76 -7.77
N LEU A 121 -15.41 13.65 -7.19
CA LEU A 121 -16.23 12.55 -6.65
C LEU A 121 -16.96 12.93 -5.34
N GLY A 122 -16.60 14.07 -4.76
CA GLY A 122 -17.21 14.59 -3.53
C GLY A 122 -16.62 14.03 -2.24
N PHE A 123 -16.79 14.79 -1.15
CA PHE A 123 -16.19 14.45 0.15
C PHE A 123 -16.79 13.22 0.82
N GLY A 124 -18.06 12.88 0.52
CA GLY A 124 -18.68 11.64 1.01
C GLY A 124 -17.98 10.40 0.42
N ALA A 125 -17.62 10.44 -0.85
CA ALA A 125 -16.86 9.38 -1.48
C ALA A 125 -15.42 9.31 -0.91
N LEU A 126 -14.79 10.45 -0.59
CA LEU A 126 -13.49 10.50 0.07
C LEU A 126 -13.54 9.85 1.46
N SER A 127 -14.57 10.13 2.26
CA SER A 127 -14.74 9.50 3.58
C SER A 127 -14.86 7.98 3.47
N ALA A 128 -15.69 7.49 2.54
CA ALA A 128 -15.81 6.05 2.27
C ALA A 128 -14.49 5.43 1.80
N PHE A 129 -13.74 6.16 0.97
CA PHE A 129 -12.43 5.76 0.50
C PHE A 129 -11.41 5.63 1.64
N ILE A 130 -11.31 6.65 2.51
CA ILE A 130 -10.44 6.66 3.70
C ILE A 130 -10.84 5.53 4.67
N ARG A 131 -12.13 5.37 4.95
CA ARG A 131 -12.64 4.28 5.80
C ARG A 131 -12.18 2.93 5.34
N GLY A 132 -12.16 2.73 4.04
CA GLY A 132 -11.68 1.50 3.47
C GLY A 132 -10.19 1.25 3.66
N TYR A 133 -9.36 2.27 3.85
CA TYR A 133 -7.96 2.12 4.26
C TYR A 133 -7.83 1.81 5.74
N ILE A 134 -8.60 2.51 6.57
CA ILE A 134 -8.53 2.42 8.04
C ILE A 134 -9.16 1.12 8.55
N ARG A 135 -10.26 0.70 7.93
CA ARG A 135 -10.99 -0.53 8.24
C ARG A 135 -11.23 -1.30 6.95
N PRO A 136 -10.18 -1.96 6.44
CA PRO A 136 -10.34 -2.78 5.24
C PRO A 136 -11.35 -3.87 5.53
N ASP A 137 -12.35 -4.00 4.66
CA ASP A 137 -13.26 -5.13 4.69
C ASP A 137 -12.48 -6.38 4.28
N THR A 138 -12.09 -7.18 5.28
CA THR A 138 -11.37 -8.42 5.08
C THR A 138 -12.29 -9.55 4.62
N SER A 139 -13.61 -9.32 4.56
CA SER A 139 -14.60 -10.32 4.12
C SER A 139 -14.46 -10.71 2.64
N GLY A 140 -13.69 -9.96 1.86
CA GLY A 140 -13.51 -10.19 0.43
C GLY A 140 -12.43 -11.21 0.06
N GLY A 141 -11.71 -11.83 1.01
CA GLY A 141 -10.65 -12.79 0.73
C GLY A 141 -9.62 -12.28 -0.28
N GLY A 142 -8.53 -12.97 -0.48
CA GLY A 142 -7.54 -12.72 -1.54
C GLY A 142 -6.66 -13.94 -1.69
N GLU A 143 -6.24 -14.22 -2.92
CA GLU A 143 -5.34 -15.32 -3.21
C GLU A 143 -3.90 -14.81 -3.25
N VAL A 144 -3.07 -15.26 -2.31
CA VAL A 144 -1.66 -14.89 -2.18
C VAL A 144 -0.79 -16.02 -2.71
N LEU A 145 0.00 -15.77 -3.75
CA LEU A 145 1.11 -16.64 -4.12
C LEU A 145 2.30 -16.30 -3.22
N TYR A 146 2.65 -17.23 -2.35
CA TYR A 146 3.68 -17.05 -1.36
C TYR A 146 4.92 -17.90 -1.67
N VAL A 147 6.05 -17.22 -1.91
CA VAL A 147 7.33 -17.85 -2.27
C VAL A 147 8.29 -17.74 -1.09
N GLU A 148 8.59 -18.87 -0.44
CA GLU A 148 9.46 -18.94 0.76
C GLU A 148 10.02 -20.37 0.88
N ASP A 149 11.34 -20.51 0.97
CA ASP A 149 12.03 -21.80 1.05
C ASP A 149 12.18 -22.34 2.48
N SER A 150 12.09 -21.46 3.48
CA SER A 150 12.13 -21.85 4.89
C SER A 150 10.77 -22.39 5.35
N ARG A 151 10.66 -23.69 5.60
CA ARG A 151 9.42 -24.32 6.09
C ARG A 151 8.89 -23.69 7.37
N VAL A 152 9.77 -23.25 8.27
CA VAL A 152 9.38 -22.66 9.54
C VAL A 152 8.75 -21.28 9.31
N VAL A 153 9.41 -20.43 8.52
CA VAL A 153 8.92 -19.10 8.15
C VAL A 153 7.62 -19.24 7.35
N ALA A 154 7.60 -20.14 6.36
CA ALA A 154 6.43 -20.38 5.52
C ALA A 154 5.19 -20.77 6.36
N MET A 155 5.33 -21.72 7.31
CA MET A 155 4.22 -22.12 8.16
C MET A 155 3.72 -21.01 9.08
N ALA A 156 4.61 -20.24 9.68
CA ALA A 156 4.25 -19.15 10.57
C ALA A 156 3.52 -18.04 9.80
N THR A 157 4.11 -17.56 8.70
CA THR A 157 3.57 -16.48 7.87
C THR A 157 2.26 -16.88 7.19
N ARG A 158 2.15 -18.12 6.71
CA ARG A 158 0.90 -18.66 6.16
C ARG A 158 -0.24 -18.63 7.17
N ARG A 159 0.01 -19.06 8.44
CA ARG A 159 -0.99 -19.00 9.51
C ARG A 159 -1.47 -17.57 9.79
N MET A 160 -0.54 -16.59 9.77
CA MET A 160 -0.90 -15.18 9.91
C MET A 160 -1.89 -14.76 8.83
N MET A 161 -1.60 -15.09 7.56
CA MET A 161 -2.47 -14.73 6.42
C MET A 161 -3.82 -15.44 6.46
N GLU A 162 -3.85 -16.76 6.69
CA GLU A 162 -5.08 -17.57 6.74
C GLU A 162 -6.01 -17.14 7.88
N LYS A 163 -5.47 -16.75 9.05
CA LYS A 163 -6.23 -16.21 10.19
C LYS A 163 -7.04 -14.96 9.80
N HIS A 164 -6.56 -14.20 8.82
CA HIS A 164 -7.21 -13.00 8.29
C HIS A 164 -8.01 -13.24 7.00
N GLY A 165 -8.36 -14.49 6.70
CA GLY A 165 -9.23 -14.86 5.58
C GLY A 165 -8.56 -14.86 4.20
N LEU A 166 -7.23 -14.82 4.13
CA LEU A 166 -6.49 -14.91 2.88
C LEU A 166 -6.29 -16.39 2.49
N THR A 167 -6.41 -16.67 1.21
CA THR A 167 -6.08 -17.99 0.64
C THR A 167 -4.61 -17.98 0.21
N VAL A 168 -3.81 -18.92 0.69
CA VAL A 168 -2.37 -18.94 0.46
C VAL A 168 -1.95 -20.13 -0.40
N ILE A 169 -1.36 -19.85 -1.53
CA ILE A 169 -0.67 -20.82 -2.39
C ILE A 169 0.81 -20.67 -2.08
N HIS A 170 1.36 -21.63 -1.34
CA HIS A 170 2.78 -21.60 -0.97
C HIS A 170 3.60 -22.47 -1.91
N VAL A 171 4.72 -21.90 -2.37
CA VAL A 171 5.75 -22.59 -3.17
C VAL A 171 7.13 -22.30 -2.55
N SER A 172 8.08 -23.21 -2.77
CA SER A 172 9.40 -23.12 -2.14
C SER A 172 10.50 -22.54 -3.04
N SER A 173 10.19 -22.24 -4.29
CA SER A 173 11.14 -21.67 -5.26
C SER A 173 10.45 -20.66 -6.17
N VAL A 174 11.26 -19.79 -6.78
CA VAL A 174 10.79 -18.84 -7.80
C VAL A 174 10.28 -19.58 -9.03
N GLU A 175 10.97 -20.64 -9.42
CA GLU A 175 10.63 -21.48 -10.57
C GLU A 175 9.21 -22.07 -10.43
N ASP A 176 8.88 -22.61 -9.25
CA ASP A 176 7.53 -23.11 -8.96
C ASP A 176 6.49 -21.98 -8.98
N GLY A 177 6.84 -20.80 -8.49
CA GLY A 177 5.99 -19.61 -8.52
C GLY A 177 5.68 -19.17 -9.95
N LEU A 178 6.68 -19.12 -10.83
CA LEU A 178 6.52 -18.79 -12.24
C LEU A 178 5.69 -19.84 -12.97
N ALA A 179 5.94 -21.14 -12.73
CA ALA A 179 5.15 -22.23 -13.29
C ALA A 179 3.68 -22.15 -12.87
N HIS A 180 3.41 -21.70 -11.63
CA HIS A 180 2.03 -21.45 -11.16
C HIS A 180 1.37 -20.32 -11.97
N LEU A 181 2.06 -19.21 -12.21
CA LEU A 181 1.56 -18.08 -13.02
C LEU A 181 1.30 -18.51 -14.48
N GLU A 182 2.20 -19.30 -15.08
CA GLU A 182 2.02 -19.84 -16.43
C GLU A 182 0.78 -20.72 -16.52
N THR A 183 0.60 -21.60 -15.52
CA THR A 183 -0.58 -22.49 -15.45
C THR A 183 -1.87 -21.69 -15.31
N ALA A 184 -1.88 -20.66 -14.50
CA ALA A 184 -3.04 -19.78 -14.34
C ALA A 184 -3.37 -19.06 -15.65
N LYS A 185 -2.36 -18.54 -16.35
CA LYS A 185 -2.49 -17.87 -17.65
C LYS A 185 -3.04 -18.83 -18.71
N ALA A 186 -2.53 -20.07 -18.79
CA ALA A 186 -2.99 -21.08 -19.72
C ALA A 186 -4.46 -21.48 -19.49
N ARG A 187 -4.96 -21.37 -18.24
CA ARG A 187 -6.36 -21.61 -17.87
C ARG A 187 -7.26 -20.37 -18.05
N GLY A 188 -6.73 -19.28 -18.60
CA GLY A 188 -7.47 -18.03 -18.78
C GLY A 188 -7.68 -17.20 -17.48
N LYS A 189 -7.07 -17.61 -16.36
CA LYS A 189 -7.07 -16.84 -15.12
C LYS A 189 -5.92 -15.85 -15.13
N VAL A 190 -6.17 -14.62 -15.57
CA VAL A 190 -5.15 -13.57 -15.70
C VAL A 190 -5.49 -12.42 -14.77
N PRO A 191 -4.56 -12.03 -13.90
CA PRO A 191 -3.17 -12.47 -13.74
C PRO A 191 -2.99 -13.79 -12.94
N GLY A 192 -4.01 -14.41 -12.40
CA GLY A 192 -3.95 -15.61 -11.57
C GLY A 192 -4.20 -15.27 -10.11
N PRO A 193 -3.19 -15.32 -9.21
CA PRO A 193 -3.32 -14.89 -7.83
C PRO A 193 -3.52 -13.37 -7.76
N ASP A 194 -4.08 -12.88 -6.65
CA ASP A 194 -4.35 -11.46 -6.48
C ASP A 194 -3.09 -10.66 -6.11
N ILE A 195 -2.10 -11.32 -5.48
CA ILE A 195 -0.85 -10.71 -5.00
C ILE A 195 0.23 -11.78 -4.85
N ILE A 196 1.49 -11.36 -5.00
CA ILE A 196 2.66 -12.19 -4.68
C ILE A 196 3.32 -11.66 -3.40
N LEU A 197 3.66 -12.58 -2.50
CA LEU A 197 4.55 -12.34 -1.36
C LEU A 197 5.79 -13.22 -1.55
N THR A 198 6.99 -12.64 -1.56
CA THR A 198 8.23 -13.39 -1.80
C THR A 198 9.35 -12.99 -0.86
N ASP A 199 10.20 -13.93 -0.47
CA ASP A 199 11.50 -13.59 0.11
C ASP A 199 12.45 -13.06 -0.99
N VAL A 200 13.43 -12.26 -0.59
CA VAL A 200 14.54 -11.84 -1.48
C VAL A 200 15.50 -13.00 -1.71
N TYR A 201 15.92 -13.66 -0.64
CA TYR A 201 16.94 -14.71 -0.66
C TYR A 201 16.30 -16.09 -0.55
N LEU A 202 16.15 -16.75 -1.67
CA LEU A 202 15.58 -18.09 -1.79
C LEU A 202 16.67 -19.10 -2.14
N LYS A 203 16.54 -20.32 -1.65
CA LYS A 203 17.37 -21.44 -2.07
C LYS A 203 16.92 -21.92 -3.44
N GLY A 204 17.75 -21.73 -4.44
CA GLY A 204 17.45 -22.12 -5.82
C GLY A 204 18.34 -21.40 -6.81
N GLY A 205 17.99 -21.51 -8.09
CA GLY A 205 18.68 -20.81 -9.17
C GLY A 205 18.26 -19.34 -9.30
N MET A 206 17.09 -18.98 -8.75
CA MET A 206 16.49 -17.65 -8.88
C MET A 206 16.20 -17.03 -7.51
N THR A 207 16.32 -15.70 -7.45
CA THR A 207 16.06 -14.87 -6.27
C THR A 207 14.71 -14.17 -6.37
N GLY A 208 14.24 -13.54 -5.28
CA GLY A 208 13.05 -12.67 -5.32
C GLY A 208 13.21 -11.50 -6.29
N HIS A 209 14.43 -11.03 -6.54
CA HIS A 209 14.70 -10.01 -7.56
C HIS A 209 14.44 -10.55 -8.98
N ASP A 210 14.91 -11.77 -9.26
CA ASP A 210 14.66 -12.43 -10.55
C ASP A 210 13.15 -12.65 -10.77
N LEU A 211 12.38 -12.95 -9.71
CA LEU A 211 10.93 -13.04 -9.77
C LEU A 211 10.30 -11.70 -10.18
N LEU A 212 10.77 -10.59 -9.61
CA LEU A 212 10.30 -9.25 -9.99
C LEU A 212 10.54 -9.00 -11.49
N ASP A 213 11.76 -9.26 -11.96
CA ASP A 213 12.14 -9.05 -13.36
C ASP A 213 11.29 -9.91 -14.31
N GLN A 214 11.04 -11.17 -13.96
CA GLN A 214 10.19 -12.06 -14.76
C GLN A 214 8.74 -11.58 -14.80
N VAL A 215 8.17 -11.24 -13.65
CA VAL A 215 6.76 -10.80 -13.58
C VAL A 215 6.55 -9.46 -14.30
N ARG A 216 7.49 -8.51 -14.16
CA ARG A 216 7.41 -7.20 -14.83
C ARG A 216 7.79 -7.25 -16.30
N GLY A 217 8.83 -8.01 -16.65
CA GLY A 217 9.36 -8.13 -18.02
C GLY A 217 8.61 -9.17 -18.85
N GLN A 218 8.76 -10.46 -18.51
CA GLN A 218 8.27 -11.56 -19.35
C GLN A 218 6.74 -11.70 -19.30
N PHE A 219 6.12 -11.61 -18.11
CA PHE A 219 4.66 -11.65 -17.99
C PHE A 219 4.02 -10.31 -18.35
N GLY A 220 4.77 -9.21 -18.26
CA GLY A 220 4.30 -7.86 -18.57
C GLY A 220 3.28 -7.31 -17.58
N TYR A 221 3.17 -7.89 -16.38
CA TYR A 221 2.22 -7.43 -15.37
C TYR A 221 2.71 -6.13 -14.70
N THR A 222 1.88 -5.12 -14.73
CA THR A 222 2.11 -3.87 -13.99
C THR A 222 1.95 -4.07 -12.48
N LYS A 223 2.45 -3.11 -11.69
CA LYS A 223 2.25 -3.07 -10.22
C LYS A 223 0.77 -3.13 -9.81
N ALA A 224 -0.13 -2.60 -10.63
CA ALA A 224 -1.57 -2.62 -10.38
C ALA A 224 -2.22 -3.97 -10.71
N GLN A 225 -1.77 -4.64 -11.79
CA GLN A 225 -2.32 -5.93 -12.21
C GLN A 225 -1.88 -7.07 -11.30
N MET A 226 -0.59 -7.09 -10.92
CA MET A 226 0.01 -8.08 -10.03
C MET A 226 0.86 -7.36 -8.97
N PRO A 227 0.29 -6.99 -7.84
CA PRO A 227 1.07 -6.45 -6.72
C PRO A 227 2.08 -7.48 -6.22
N ILE A 228 3.28 -7.03 -5.86
CA ILE A 228 4.33 -7.86 -5.26
C ILE A 228 4.84 -7.22 -4.01
N LEU A 229 4.74 -7.92 -2.89
CA LEU A 229 5.41 -7.59 -1.63
C LEU A 229 6.66 -8.45 -1.49
N VAL A 230 7.76 -7.81 -1.11
CA VAL A 230 9.04 -8.50 -0.90
C VAL A 230 9.41 -8.48 0.57
N MET A 231 9.67 -9.65 1.14
CA MET A 231 10.16 -9.79 2.51
C MET A 231 11.68 -9.67 2.51
N THR A 232 12.24 -8.81 3.35
CA THR A 232 13.68 -8.57 3.43
C THR A 232 14.17 -8.48 4.88
N GLY A 233 15.35 -9.05 5.14
CA GLY A 233 16.08 -8.82 6.37
C GLY A 233 17.20 -7.78 6.21
N ASP A 234 17.29 -7.17 5.04
CA ASP A 234 18.29 -6.13 4.73
C ASP A 234 17.72 -4.76 5.07
N ASP A 235 18.36 -4.07 6.00
CA ASP A 235 18.02 -2.72 6.48
C ASP A 235 18.72 -1.61 5.68
N ASN A 236 19.52 -1.96 4.66
CA ASN A 236 20.19 -0.99 3.81
C ASN A 236 19.19 -0.29 2.87
N PRO A 237 18.97 1.04 3.00
CA PRO A 237 18.01 1.78 2.20
C PRO A 237 18.28 1.72 0.68
N ALA A 238 19.55 1.59 0.27
CA ALA A 238 19.91 1.48 -1.14
C ALA A 238 19.42 0.16 -1.74
N ASN A 239 19.55 -0.95 -1.00
CA ASN A 239 19.08 -2.26 -1.42
C ASN A 239 17.56 -2.34 -1.43
N GLN A 240 16.90 -1.79 -0.40
CA GLN A 240 15.44 -1.67 -0.35
C GLN A 240 14.90 -0.84 -1.53
N SER A 241 15.52 0.31 -1.82
CA SER A 241 15.15 1.14 -2.96
C SER A 241 15.37 0.42 -4.30
N ALA A 242 16.38 -0.44 -4.42
CA ALA A 242 16.60 -1.24 -5.62
C ALA A 242 15.45 -2.22 -5.88
N LEU A 243 14.92 -2.89 -4.85
CA LEU A 243 13.76 -3.77 -4.97
C LEU A 243 12.50 -3.02 -5.42
N LEU A 244 12.25 -1.82 -4.88
CA LEU A 244 11.12 -0.98 -5.30
C LEU A 244 11.25 -0.52 -6.76
N ARG A 245 12.48 -0.16 -7.20
CA ARG A 245 12.74 0.17 -8.61
C ARG A 245 12.63 -1.03 -9.54
N ALA A 246 13.00 -2.23 -9.08
CA ALA A 246 12.82 -3.47 -9.83
C ALA A 246 11.34 -3.87 -9.99
N GLY A 247 10.44 -3.19 -9.29
CA GLY A 247 9.00 -3.36 -9.48
C GLY A 247 8.24 -3.95 -8.30
N ALA A 248 8.84 -4.07 -7.12
CA ALA A 248 8.09 -4.35 -5.90
C ALA A 248 7.10 -3.22 -5.61
N ASN A 249 5.93 -3.57 -5.09
CA ASN A 249 4.94 -2.60 -4.63
C ASN A 249 5.30 -2.06 -3.25
N ASP A 250 5.80 -2.94 -2.37
CA ASP A 250 6.19 -2.58 -1.02
C ASP A 250 7.11 -3.67 -0.43
N LEU A 251 7.70 -3.38 0.72
CA LEU A 251 8.60 -4.28 1.44
C LEU A 251 8.00 -4.66 2.79
N VAL A 252 8.32 -5.87 3.25
CA VAL A 252 8.02 -6.37 4.59
C VAL A 252 9.34 -6.72 5.27
N GLU A 253 9.70 -6.00 6.31
CA GLU A 253 10.94 -6.24 7.05
C GLU A 253 10.84 -7.50 7.92
N LYS A 254 11.95 -8.23 8.01
CA LYS A 254 12.12 -9.35 8.93
C LYS A 254 12.77 -8.87 10.24
N PRO A 255 12.29 -9.29 11.42
CA PRO A 255 11.29 -10.33 11.68
C PRO A 255 9.86 -9.91 11.31
N ILE A 256 9.10 -10.83 10.69
CA ILE A 256 7.76 -10.53 10.18
C ILE A 256 6.80 -10.29 11.34
N GLU A 257 6.24 -9.08 11.38
CA GLU A 257 5.17 -8.73 12.29
C GLU A 257 3.81 -8.96 11.62
N GLU A 258 2.95 -9.80 12.24
CA GLU A 258 1.65 -10.22 11.70
C GLU A 258 0.82 -9.01 11.25
N ARG A 259 0.69 -8.01 12.11
CA ARG A 259 -0.17 -6.86 11.86
C ARG A 259 0.31 -6.01 10.68
N LEU A 260 1.61 -5.77 10.58
CA LEU A 260 2.21 -5.02 9.48
C LEU A 260 2.07 -5.77 8.15
N LEU A 261 2.38 -7.07 8.15
CA LEU A 261 2.22 -7.93 6.97
C LEU A 261 0.77 -7.89 6.45
N ILE A 262 -0.21 -8.12 7.32
CA ILE A 262 -1.62 -8.16 6.93
C ILE A 262 -2.10 -6.80 6.42
N THR A 263 -1.71 -5.71 7.09
CA THR A 263 -2.05 -4.36 6.64
C THR A 263 -1.54 -4.11 5.22
N LYS A 264 -0.29 -4.43 4.94
CA LYS A 264 0.31 -4.24 3.62
C LYS A 264 -0.34 -5.14 2.56
N LEU A 265 -0.59 -6.42 2.87
CA LEU A 265 -1.26 -7.35 1.95
C LEU A 265 -2.67 -6.88 1.59
N VAL A 266 -3.50 -6.59 2.60
CA VAL A 266 -4.89 -6.14 2.39
C VAL A 266 -4.94 -4.83 1.61
N PHE A 267 -4.03 -3.91 1.91
CA PHE A 267 -3.88 -2.67 1.17
C PHE A 267 -3.61 -2.90 -0.32
N GLN A 268 -2.60 -3.70 -0.65
CA GLN A 268 -2.22 -3.98 -2.04
C GLN A 268 -3.30 -4.77 -2.79
N LEU A 269 -3.95 -5.73 -2.13
CA LEU A 269 -5.09 -6.47 -2.68
C LEU A 269 -6.23 -5.55 -3.08
N ARG A 270 -6.55 -4.58 -2.23
CA ARG A 270 -7.61 -3.62 -2.47
C ARG A 270 -7.28 -2.66 -3.61
N THR A 271 -6.07 -2.08 -3.59
CA THR A 271 -5.60 -1.18 -4.65
C THR A 271 -5.60 -1.89 -6.00
N GLY A 272 -5.12 -3.12 -6.05
CA GLY A 272 -5.14 -3.95 -7.26
C GLY A 272 -6.56 -4.19 -7.78
N ARG A 273 -7.53 -4.49 -6.91
CA ARG A 273 -8.94 -4.69 -7.30
C ARG A 273 -9.55 -3.41 -7.88
N LEU A 274 -9.41 -2.29 -7.18
CA LEU A 274 -9.93 -0.99 -7.65
C LEU A 274 -9.38 -0.59 -9.01
N MET A 275 -8.11 -0.87 -9.28
CA MET A 275 -7.49 -0.57 -10.57
C MET A 275 -7.98 -1.51 -11.68
N ARG A 276 -8.16 -2.80 -11.39
CA ARG A 276 -8.71 -3.78 -12.36
C ARG A 276 -10.15 -3.43 -12.74
N ASP A 277 -10.99 -3.06 -11.77
CA ASP A 277 -12.39 -2.69 -11.98
C ASP A 277 -12.53 -1.43 -12.84
N ARG A 278 -11.64 -0.44 -12.67
CA ARG A 278 -11.59 0.76 -13.50
C ARG A 278 -11.25 0.44 -14.96
N VAL A 279 -10.26 -0.42 -15.19
CA VAL A 279 -9.86 -0.85 -16.54
C VAL A 279 -10.99 -1.64 -17.23
N ALA A 280 -11.68 -2.52 -16.50
CA ALA A 280 -12.82 -3.26 -17.01
C ALA A 280 -14.02 -2.34 -17.34
N GLY A 281 -14.29 -1.34 -16.48
CA GLY A 281 -15.38 -0.36 -16.69
C GLY A 281 -15.17 0.55 -17.88
N THR A 282 -13.93 0.92 -18.20
CA THR A 282 -13.60 1.71 -19.40
C THR A 282 -13.69 0.90 -20.70
N ALA A 283 -13.44 -0.42 -20.63
CA ALA A 283 -13.57 -1.31 -21.79
C ALA A 283 -15.02 -1.64 -22.16
N SER A 284 -15.98 -1.46 -21.23
CA SER A 284 -17.41 -1.68 -21.47
C SER A 284 -18.15 -0.44 -21.97
N ALA A 285 -17.48 0.73 -22.03
CA ALA A 285 -18.07 2.01 -22.41
C ALA A 285 -17.67 2.46 -23.84
N THR A 286 -16.91 1.64 -24.57
CA THR A 286 -16.55 1.79 -25.97
C THR A 286 -17.16 0.70 -26.82
#